data_3a6593e36f0861329104cf476ffb9efd
#
_entry.id   3a6593e36f0861329104cf476ffb9efd
#
_cell.length_a   1.000
_cell.length_b   1.000
_cell.length_c   1.000
_cell.angle_alpha   90.00
_cell.angle_beta   90.00
_cell.angle_gamma   90.00
#
_symmetry.space_group_name_H-M   'P 1'
#
loop_
_entity.id
_entity.type
_entity.pdbx_description
1 polymer ?
#
loop_
_entity_poly.entity_id
_entity_poly.type
_entity_poly.pdbx_seq_one_letter_code
_entity_poly.pdbx_strand_id
1 'polypeptide(L)'
;MLYPVFMSSAPQPFPTPQEPSDAPPLLELGTAPEEPCLRADAARNRARLLEAAARLIAEHGVAGVTMEAVAAAAKVGKGTVFRRFGDRTGLLTALLDHSGRQLQADFLGGPPPLGPGAPPLERLRAFGIAVLYRSAEQLELQLAAQPEACRRFSHPATQALRTHVTMLLRQIVPDADCELLSQTLLASLDPALIHHLTRQRQMPMARLETAWVDLVARVTCTRPPA
;
A
#
# COMPACT_ATOMS: atom_id res chain seq x y z
N MET A 1 35.72 32.96 -71.50
CA MET A 1 34.48 32.89 -70.74
C MET A 1 34.73 33.55 -69.42
N LEU A 2 34.22 34.77 -69.26
CA LEU A 2 34.41 35.60 -68.07
C LEU A 2 33.27 35.34 -67.11
N TYR A 3 33.62 35.03 -65.87
CA TYR A 3 32.66 35.00 -64.80
C TYR A 3 32.51 36.41 -64.15
N PRO A 4 31.30 36.86 -63.86
CA PRO A 4 31.10 38.17 -63.28
C PRO A 4 31.39 38.12 -61.73
N VAL A 5 32.13 39.12 -61.29
CA VAL A 5 32.47 39.43 -59.91
C VAL A 5 31.20 39.94 -59.24
N PHE A 6 30.73 39.23 -58.20
CA PHE A 6 29.66 39.71 -57.29
C PHE A 6 30.27 40.75 -56.35
N MET A 7 29.79 41.98 -56.45
CA MET A 7 30.08 43.03 -55.46
C MET A 7 29.43 42.73 -54.13
N SER A 8 30.24 42.62 -53.09
CA SER A 8 29.82 42.49 -51.72
C SER A 8 29.12 43.77 -51.25
N SER A 9 27.84 43.64 -50.92
CA SER A 9 27.09 44.69 -50.27
C SER A 9 27.31 44.61 -48.76
N ALA A 10 27.71 45.71 -48.14
CA ALA A 10 27.94 45.79 -46.68
C ALA A 10 26.64 45.47 -45.89
N PRO A 11 26.74 44.78 -44.73
CA PRO A 11 25.59 44.52 -43.91
C PRO A 11 25.03 45.80 -43.29
N GLN A 12 23.72 45.94 -43.37
CA GLN A 12 22.98 47.03 -42.72
C GLN A 12 22.97 46.80 -41.18
N PRO A 13 23.07 47.84 -40.35
CA PRO A 13 22.99 47.73 -38.91
C PRO A 13 21.54 47.32 -38.52
N PHE A 14 21.48 46.38 -37.55
CA PHE A 14 20.23 45.95 -36.97
C PHE A 14 19.53 47.09 -36.25
N PRO A 15 18.19 47.21 -36.36
CA PRO A 15 17.44 48.19 -35.61
C PRO A 15 17.56 47.92 -34.09
N THR A 16 17.81 48.98 -33.33
CA THR A 16 17.81 48.96 -31.86
C THR A 16 16.42 48.52 -31.36
N PRO A 17 16.32 47.64 -30.36
CA PRO A 17 15.05 47.30 -29.76
C PRO A 17 14.42 48.54 -29.11
N GLN A 18 13.24 48.93 -29.57
CA GLN A 18 12.36 49.89 -28.88
C GLN A 18 11.83 49.19 -27.63
N GLU A 19 12.05 49.79 -26.46
CA GLU A 19 11.38 49.37 -25.24
C GLU A 19 9.87 49.50 -25.42
N PRO A 20 9.06 48.47 -25.16
CA PRO A 20 7.62 48.58 -25.14
C PRO A 20 7.18 49.28 -23.85
N SER A 21 6.94 50.58 -23.94
CA SER A 21 6.18 51.36 -22.96
C SER A 21 4.71 51.09 -23.22
N ASP A 22 4.15 50.09 -22.62
CA ASP A 22 2.73 49.76 -22.35
C ASP A 22 2.56 48.22 -22.38
N ALA A 23 3.30 47.53 -21.54
CA ALA A 23 2.93 46.15 -21.20
C ALA A 23 1.74 46.24 -20.21
N PRO A 24 0.61 45.54 -20.46
CA PRO A 24 -0.43 45.42 -19.46
C PRO A 24 0.18 44.72 -18.21
N PRO A 25 -0.27 45.08 -17.00
CA PRO A 25 0.29 44.48 -15.79
C PRO A 25 0.18 42.97 -15.90
N LEU A 26 1.32 42.31 -15.74
CA LEU A 26 1.38 40.85 -15.61
C LEU A 26 0.39 40.49 -14.50
N LEU A 27 -0.66 39.76 -14.85
CA LEU A 27 -1.51 39.11 -13.89
C LEU A 27 -0.57 38.24 -13.05
N GLU A 28 -0.33 38.68 -11.80
CA GLU A 28 0.28 37.80 -10.80
C GLU A 28 -0.65 36.59 -10.71
N LEU A 29 -0.26 35.50 -11.34
CA LEU A 29 -0.78 34.19 -11.05
C LEU A 29 -0.37 33.95 -9.60
N GLY A 30 -1.26 34.36 -8.69
CA GLY A 30 -1.13 34.04 -7.28
C GLY A 30 -0.89 32.54 -7.18
N THR A 31 0.31 32.17 -6.79
CA THR A 31 0.61 30.79 -6.37
C THR A 31 -0.29 30.53 -5.18
N ALA A 32 -1.45 29.95 -5.46
CA ALA A 32 -2.38 29.57 -4.40
C ALA A 32 -1.69 28.55 -3.49
N PRO A 33 -1.46 28.84 -2.20
CA PRO A 33 -0.91 27.90 -1.24
C PRO A 33 -1.93 26.84 -0.80
N GLU A 34 -3.01 26.63 -1.57
CA GLU A 34 -4.16 25.82 -1.15
C GLU A 34 -4.06 24.32 -1.43
N GLU A 35 -3.23 23.87 -2.37
CA GLU A 35 -3.18 22.44 -2.72
C GLU A 35 -2.69 21.50 -1.61
N PRO A 36 -1.65 21.79 -0.82
CA PRO A 36 -1.21 20.90 0.26
C PRO A 36 -2.22 20.79 1.40
N CYS A 37 -2.90 21.87 1.74
CA CYS A 37 -3.90 21.90 2.82
C CYS A 37 -5.16 21.11 2.43
N LEU A 38 -5.68 21.28 1.23
CA LEU A 38 -6.84 20.55 0.73
C LEU A 38 -6.59 19.05 0.62
N ARG A 39 -5.38 18.64 0.20
CA ARG A 39 -4.99 17.22 0.15
C ARG A 39 -4.87 16.62 1.55
N ALA A 40 -4.31 17.36 2.51
CA ALA A 40 -4.20 16.94 3.90
C ALA A 40 -5.58 16.80 4.56
N ASP A 41 -6.50 17.74 4.32
CA ASP A 41 -7.88 17.68 4.81
C ASP A 41 -8.65 16.51 4.19
N ALA A 42 -8.47 16.27 2.90
CA ALA A 42 -9.06 15.13 2.21
C ALA A 42 -8.54 13.78 2.76
N ALA A 43 -7.26 13.71 3.11
CA ALA A 43 -6.65 12.52 3.73
C ALA A 43 -7.17 12.31 5.14
N ARG A 44 -7.24 13.37 5.97
CA ARG A 44 -7.81 13.32 7.33
C ARG A 44 -9.28 12.89 7.31
N ASN A 45 -10.08 13.44 6.40
CA ASN A 45 -11.48 13.06 6.26
C ASN A 45 -11.63 11.59 5.83
N ARG A 46 -10.79 11.12 4.90
CA ARG A 46 -10.76 9.70 4.51
C ARG A 46 -10.42 8.78 5.68
N ALA A 47 -9.43 9.14 6.49
CA ALA A 47 -9.04 8.38 7.67
C ALA A 47 -10.20 8.26 8.67
N ARG A 48 -10.88 9.39 9.00
CA ARG A 48 -12.06 9.39 9.89
C ARG A 48 -13.19 8.49 9.40
N LEU A 49 -13.45 8.44 8.09
CA LEU A 49 -14.45 7.55 7.51
C LEU A 49 -14.06 6.08 7.67
N LEU A 50 -12.79 5.74 7.45
CA LEU A 50 -12.28 4.37 7.62
C LEU A 50 -12.27 3.94 9.09
N GLU A 51 -11.93 4.83 10.03
CA GLU A 51 -12.02 4.58 11.46
C GLU A 51 -13.46 4.33 11.91
N ALA A 52 -14.42 5.13 11.40
CA ALA A 52 -15.84 4.92 11.69
C ALA A 52 -16.33 3.56 11.16
N ALA A 53 -15.90 3.17 9.95
CA ALA A 53 -16.24 1.87 9.38
C ALA A 53 -15.56 0.71 10.14
N ALA A 54 -14.33 0.87 10.60
CA ALA A 54 -13.64 -0.13 11.42
C ALA A 54 -14.35 -0.36 12.77
N ARG A 55 -14.82 0.72 13.43
CA ARG A 55 -15.65 0.60 14.66
C ARG A 55 -16.94 -0.16 14.38
N LEU A 56 -17.64 0.14 13.29
CA LEU A 56 -18.87 -0.59 12.92
C LEU A 56 -18.62 -2.07 12.67
N ILE A 57 -17.45 -2.44 12.10
CA ILE A 57 -17.07 -3.85 11.96
C ILE A 57 -16.90 -4.51 13.34
N ALA A 58 -16.21 -3.83 14.27
CA ALA A 58 -15.98 -4.36 15.62
C ALA A 58 -17.28 -4.54 16.42
N GLU A 59 -18.24 -3.64 16.23
CA GLU A 59 -19.53 -3.65 16.95
C GLU A 59 -20.59 -4.54 16.33
N HIS A 60 -20.66 -4.61 15.01
CA HIS A 60 -21.77 -5.19 14.25
C HIS A 60 -21.35 -6.19 13.16
N GLY A 61 -20.06 -6.51 13.06
CA GLY A 61 -19.51 -7.33 11.99
C GLY A 61 -19.53 -6.62 10.63
N VAL A 62 -19.00 -7.29 9.61
CA VAL A 62 -18.90 -6.73 8.25
C VAL A 62 -20.30 -6.47 7.63
N ALA A 63 -21.29 -7.26 8.01
CA ALA A 63 -22.68 -7.06 7.54
C ALA A 63 -23.26 -5.70 7.99
N GLY A 64 -22.87 -5.19 9.15
CA GLY A 64 -23.30 -3.90 9.69
C GLY A 64 -22.69 -2.68 8.97
N VAL A 65 -21.68 -2.88 8.12
CA VAL A 65 -21.03 -1.78 7.38
C VAL A 65 -21.83 -1.47 6.12
N THR A 66 -22.64 -0.42 6.20
CA THR A 66 -23.33 0.20 5.04
C THR A 66 -22.82 1.62 4.83
N MET A 67 -23.02 2.15 3.63
CA MET A 67 -22.60 3.54 3.30
C MET A 67 -23.32 4.54 4.20
N GLU A 68 -24.57 4.26 4.56
CA GLU A 68 -25.41 5.07 5.45
C GLU A 68 -24.91 5.02 6.90
N ALA A 69 -24.65 3.81 7.41
CA ALA A 69 -24.14 3.62 8.77
C ALA A 69 -22.78 4.34 8.96
N VAL A 70 -21.89 4.24 7.97
CA VAL A 70 -20.59 4.94 8.02
C VAL A 70 -20.77 6.47 7.96
N ALA A 71 -21.67 6.96 7.12
CA ALA A 71 -21.96 8.39 7.06
C ALA A 71 -22.49 8.92 8.40
N ALA A 72 -23.42 8.19 9.03
CA ALA A 72 -23.96 8.53 10.33
C ALA A 72 -22.88 8.50 11.43
N ALA A 73 -22.09 7.43 11.50
CA ALA A 73 -21.02 7.26 12.49
C ALA A 73 -19.89 8.32 12.35
N ALA A 74 -19.58 8.74 11.12
CA ALA A 74 -18.59 9.77 10.85
C ALA A 74 -19.16 11.20 10.89
N LYS A 75 -20.47 11.36 11.07
CA LYS A 75 -21.20 12.64 11.08
C LYS A 75 -20.99 13.45 9.77
N VAL A 76 -21.13 12.78 8.64
CA VAL A 76 -21.04 13.37 7.30
C VAL A 76 -22.26 13.02 6.45
N GLY A 77 -22.46 13.76 5.37
CA GLY A 77 -23.52 13.45 4.41
C GLY A 77 -23.22 12.14 3.65
N LYS A 78 -24.25 11.31 3.38
CA LYS A 78 -24.17 10.06 2.60
C LYS A 78 -23.44 10.26 1.26
N GLY A 79 -23.71 11.37 0.53
CA GLY A 79 -23.05 11.70 -0.72
C GLY A 79 -21.52 11.85 -0.60
N THR A 80 -21.01 12.24 0.58
CA THR A 80 -19.57 12.32 0.82
C THR A 80 -18.91 10.94 0.83
N VAL A 81 -19.56 9.95 1.44
CA VAL A 81 -19.09 8.57 1.50
C VAL A 81 -19.12 7.95 0.10
N PHE A 82 -20.24 8.09 -0.63
CA PHE A 82 -20.37 7.59 -2.00
C PHE A 82 -19.34 8.21 -2.96
N ARG A 83 -19.16 9.53 -2.90
CA ARG A 83 -18.15 10.21 -3.74
C ARG A 83 -16.73 9.73 -3.45
N ARG A 84 -16.43 9.31 -2.20
CA ARG A 84 -15.09 8.90 -1.78
C ARG A 84 -14.78 7.43 -2.09
N PHE A 85 -15.74 6.55 -1.97
CA PHE A 85 -15.53 5.10 -2.05
C PHE A 85 -16.30 4.43 -3.18
N GLY A 86 -17.21 5.13 -3.85
CA GLY A 86 -18.06 4.59 -4.90
C GLY A 86 -19.23 3.78 -4.33
N ASP A 87 -18.95 2.61 -3.81
CA ASP A 87 -19.92 1.69 -3.24
C ASP A 87 -19.40 1.00 -1.98
N ARG A 88 -20.15 0.05 -1.45
CA ARG A 88 -19.78 -0.75 -0.28
C ARG A 88 -18.52 -1.58 -0.53
N THR A 89 -18.34 -2.16 -1.71
CA THR A 89 -17.16 -2.95 -2.07
C THR A 89 -15.92 -2.07 -2.08
N GLY A 90 -15.99 -0.87 -2.67
CA GLY A 90 -14.91 0.12 -2.63
C GLY A 90 -14.56 0.57 -1.22
N LEU A 91 -15.55 0.73 -0.33
CA LEU A 91 -15.32 1.03 1.08
C LEU A 91 -14.61 -0.13 1.79
N LEU A 92 -15.03 -1.38 1.61
CA LEU A 92 -14.41 -2.56 2.22
C LEU A 92 -12.97 -2.76 1.70
N THR A 93 -12.74 -2.56 0.41
CA THR A 93 -11.39 -2.56 -0.19
C THR A 93 -10.51 -1.48 0.43
N ALA A 94 -11.03 -0.27 0.59
CA ALA A 94 -10.29 0.82 1.21
C ALA A 94 -9.96 0.56 2.69
N LEU A 95 -10.79 -0.18 3.40
CA LEU A 95 -10.51 -0.65 4.77
C LEU A 95 -9.36 -1.66 4.80
N LEU A 96 -9.36 -2.64 3.89
CA LEU A 96 -8.26 -3.59 3.75
C LEU A 96 -6.94 -2.89 3.44
N ASP A 97 -6.97 -1.93 2.52
CA ASP A 97 -5.80 -1.11 2.18
C ASP A 97 -5.27 -0.30 3.38
N HIS A 98 -6.19 0.29 4.17
CA HIS A 98 -5.82 1.05 5.35
C HIS A 98 -5.12 0.16 6.38
N SER A 99 -5.71 -0.97 6.66
CA SER A 99 -5.14 -1.97 7.53
C SER A 99 -3.80 -2.51 6.96
N GLY A 100 -3.68 -2.74 5.63
CA GLY A 100 -2.43 -3.10 4.94
C GLY A 100 -1.30 -2.12 5.20
N ARG A 101 -1.60 -0.82 5.14
CA ARG A 101 -0.63 0.24 5.43
C ARG A 101 -0.20 0.28 6.89
N GLN A 102 -1.09 -0.06 7.84
CA GLN A 102 -0.70 -0.16 9.26
C GLN A 102 0.33 -1.26 9.47
N LEU A 103 0.08 -2.48 8.97
CA LEU A 103 1.07 -3.55 9.05
C LEU A 103 2.39 -3.15 8.36
N GLN A 104 2.32 -2.46 7.22
CA GLN A 104 3.50 -1.96 6.53
C GLN A 104 4.28 -0.96 7.38
N ALA A 105 3.62 -0.03 8.04
CA ALA A 105 4.24 0.91 8.97
C ALA A 105 4.92 0.18 10.14
N ASP A 106 4.28 -0.87 10.67
CA ASP A 106 4.80 -1.64 11.80
C ASP A 106 6.09 -2.39 11.43
N PHE A 107 6.16 -3.06 10.27
CA PHE A 107 7.38 -3.78 9.91
C PHE A 107 8.48 -2.88 9.30
N LEU A 108 8.16 -1.66 8.84
CA LEU A 108 9.15 -0.70 8.35
C LEU A 108 9.74 0.20 9.44
N GLY A 109 8.95 0.60 10.43
CA GLY A 109 9.36 1.58 11.43
C GLY A 109 8.79 1.34 12.84
N GLY A 110 8.07 0.25 13.05
CA GLY A 110 7.54 -0.11 14.36
C GLY A 110 8.60 -0.71 15.31
N PRO A 111 8.20 -1.09 16.53
CA PRO A 111 9.11 -1.67 17.50
C PRO A 111 9.55 -3.10 17.12
N PRO A 112 10.71 -3.57 17.63
CA PRO A 112 11.07 -4.98 17.55
C PRO A 112 10.05 -5.88 18.27
N PRO A 113 9.91 -7.15 17.88
CA PRO A 113 10.68 -7.86 16.85
C PRO A 113 10.19 -7.68 15.42
N LEU A 114 9.02 -7.08 15.17
CA LEU A 114 8.45 -6.90 13.83
C LEU A 114 9.20 -5.82 13.04
N GLY A 115 9.44 -4.68 13.66
CA GLY A 115 10.15 -3.56 13.09
C GLY A 115 11.68 -3.70 13.09
N PRO A 116 12.39 -2.64 12.67
CA PRO A 116 13.85 -2.59 12.69
C PRO A 116 14.45 -2.77 14.10
N GLY A 117 15.69 -3.29 14.17
CA GLY A 117 16.42 -3.47 15.43
C GLY A 117 16.48 -4.92 15.94
N ALA A 118 15.61 -5.81 15.47
CA ALA A 118 15.72 -7.25 15.72
C ALA A 118 16.50 -7.96 14.59
N PRO A 119 17.12 -9.14 14.86
CA PRO A 119 17.73 -9.97 13.84
C PRO A 119 16.74 -10.35 12.71
N PRO A 120 17.21 -10.47 11.45
CA PRO A 120 16.32 -10.75 10.31
C PRO A 120 15.43 -11.97 10.48
N LEU A 121 15.94 -13.04 11.09
CA LEU A 121 15.17 -14.26 11.35
C LEU A 121 14.04 -14.05 12.36
N GLU A 122 14.29 -13.28 13.40
CA GLU A 122 13.26 -12.92 14.41
C GLU A 122 12.19 -12.03 13.78
N ARG A 123 12.60 -11.07 12.95
CA ARG A 123 11.68 -10.22 12.20
C ARG A 123 10.81 -11.03 11.25
N LEU A 124 11.37 -12.02 10.54
CA LEU A 124 10.62 -12.88 9.64
C LEU A 124 9.58 -13.73 10.39
N ARG A 125 9.95 -14.27 11.56
CA ARG A 125 9.01 -15.00 12.43
C ARG A 125 7.87 -14.11 12.92
N ALA A 126 8.20 -12.96 13.46
CA ALA A 126 7.22 -11.99 13.96
C ALA A 126 6.28 -11.48 12.86
N PHE A 127 6.84 -11.26 11.66
CA PHE A 127 6.07 -10.84 10.49
C PHE A 127 4.96 -11.84 10.13
N GLY A 128 5.29 -13.12 10.03
CA GLY A 128 4.28 -14.13 9.69
C GLY A 128 3.21 -14.30 10.77
N ILE A 129 3.60 -14.22 12.05
CA ILE A 129 2.67 -14.22 13.17
C ILE A 129 1.70 -13.02 13.08
N ALA A 130 2.22 -11.83 12.83
CA ALA A 130 1.40 -10.62 12.64
C ALA A 130 0.43 -10.76 11.45
N VAL A 131 0.88 -11.33 10.33
CA VAL A 131 0.01 -11.60 9.17
C VAL A 131 -1.07 -12.63 9.50
N LEU A 132 -0.74 -13.71 10.22
CA LEU A 132 -1.70 -14.76 10.61
C LEU A 132 -2.85 -14.17 11.45
N TYR A 133 -2.52 -13.46 12.53
CA TYR A 133 -3.54 -12.87 13.41
C TYR A 133 -4.40 -11.85 12.68
N ARG A 134 -3.77 -10.99 11.92
CA ARG A 134 -4.48 -10.00 11.11
C ARG A 134 -5.41 -10.63 10.07
N SER A 135 -4.95 -11.68 9.37
CA SER A 135 -5.79 -12.38 8.41
C SER A 135 -6.99 -13.04 9.08
N ALA A 136 -6.81 -13.58 10.29
CA ALA A 136 -7.91 -14.15 11.06
C ALA A 136 -8.93 -13.09 11.52
N GLU A 137 -8.47 -11.92 11.97
CA GLU A 137 -9.33 -10.79 12.37
C GLU A 137 -10.11 -10.18 11.20
N GLN A 138 -9.50 -10.13 10.02
CA GLN A 138 -10.07 -9.45 8.84
C GLN A 138 -10.67 -10.40 7.82
N LEU A 139 -10.81 -11.65 8.17
CA LEU A 139 -11.24 -12.70 7.26
C LEU A 139 -12.59 -12.38 6.59
N GLU A 140 -13.61 -12.01 7.38
CA GLU A 140 -14.93 -11.66 6.84
C GLU A 140 -14.86 -10.44 5.92
N LEU A 141 -14.01 -9.48 6.26
CA LEU A 141 -13.76 -8.29 5.44
C LEU A 141 -13.10 -8.67 4.10
N GLN A 142 -12.12 -9.57 4.14
CA GLN A 142 -11.42 -10.05 2.94
C GLN A 142 -12.35 -10.85 2.02
N LEU A 143 -13.20 -11.69 2.60
CA LEU A 143 -14.20 -12.46 1.84
C LEU A 143 -15.28 -11.54 1.23
N ALA A 144 -15.70 -10.50 1.95
CA ALA A 144 -16.72 -9.56 1.48
C ALA A 144 -16.19 -8.58 0.41
N ALA A 145 -14.92 -8.23 0.43
CA ALA A 145 -14.29 -7.36 -0.56
C ALA A 145 -14.00 -8.06 -1.90
N GLN A 146 -13.91 -9.39 -1.91
CA GLN A 146 -13.69 -10.25 -3.09
C GLN A 146 -12.80 -9.62 -4.19
N PRO A 147 -11.51 -9.37 -3.96
CA PRO A 147 -10.64 -9.01 -5.06
C PRO A 147 -10.55 -10.18 -6.04
N GLU A 148 -10.63 -9.90 -7.34
CA GLU A 148 -10.43 -10.91 -8.39
C GLU A 148 -9.15 -11.71 -8.12
N ALA A 149 -9.23 -13.03 -8.18
CA ALA A 149 -8.16 -13.95 -7.77
C ALA A 149 -6.81 -13.61 -8.44
N CYS A 150 -6.82 -13.22 -9.72
CA CYS A 150 -5.60 -12.85 -10.45
C CYS A 150 -5.01 -11.50 -10.01
N ARG A 151 -5.82 -10.53 -9.59
CA ARG A 151 -5.37 -9.21 -9.15
C ARG A 151 -4.77 -9.23 -7.74
N ARG A 152 -5.10 -10.22 -6.94
CA ARG A 152 -4.61 -10.39 -5.57
C ARG A 152 -3.07 -10.39 -5.48
N PHE A 153 -2.40 -11.07 -6.40
CA PHE A 153 -0.94 -11.15 -6.42
C PHE A 153 -0.24 -9.89 -6.96
N SER A 154 -0.95 -9.09 -7.76
CA SER A 154 -0.44 -7.83 -8.31
C SER A 154 -0.77 -6.60 -7.45
N HIS A 155 -1.53 -6.78 -6.37
CA HIS A 155 -1.93 -5.68 -5.51
C HIS A 155 -0.72 -5.05 -4.80
N PRO A 156 -0.61 -3.70 -4.72
CA PRO A 156 0.53 -3.04 -4.10
C PRO A 156 0.83 -3.49 -2.66
N ALA A 157 -0.19 -3.77 -1.85
CA ALA A 157 -0.01 -4.28 -0.50
C ALA A 157 0.68 -5.66 -0.50
N THR A 158 0.27 -6.58 -1.39
CA THR A 158 0.90 -7.90 -1.54
C THR A 158 2.35 -7.78 -2.01
N GLN A 159 2.61 -6.84 -2.92
CA GLN A 159 3.97 -6.53 -3.38
C GLN A 159 4.87 -6.05 -2.24
N ALA A 160 4.36 -5.18 -1.36
CA ALA A 160 5.11 -4.68 -0.19
C ALA A 160 5.47 -5.81 0.77
N LEU A 161 4.53 -6.73 1.06
CA LEU A 161 4.79 -7.91 1.89
C LEU A 161 5.87 -8.79 1.28
N ARG A 162 5.77 -9.07 -0.03
CA ARG A 162 6.76 -9.87 -0.76
C ARG A 162 8.14 -9.24 -0.72
N THR A 163 8.24 -7.95 -1.02
CA THR A 163 9.52 -7.21 -0.99
C THR A 163 10.16 -7.29 0.39
N HIS A 164 9.38 -7.12 1.46
CA HIS A 164 9.86 -7.21 2.83
C HIS A 164 10.41 -8.60 3.15
N VAL A 165 9.64 -9.66 2.86
CA VAL A 165 10.07 -11.05 3.10
C VAL A 165 11.32 -11.40 2.27
N THR A 166 11.36 -11.01 0.98
CA THR A 166 12.53 -11.22 0.13
C THR A 166 13.77 -10.53 0.68
N MET A 167 13.63 -9.30 1.18
CA MET A 167 14.73 -8.55 1.79
C MET A 167 15.26 -9.25 3.05
N LEU A 168 14.38 -9.77 3.91
CA LEU A 168 14.81 -10.52 5.09
C LEU A 168 15.49 -11.85 4.71
N LEU A 169 14.93 -12.60 3.76
CA LEU A 169 15.52 -13.84 3.29
C LEU A 169 16.92 -13.65 2.70
N ARG A 170 17.14 -12.59 1.92
CA ARG A 170 18.47 -12.24 1.39
C ARG A 170 19.53 -12.03 2.47
N GLN A 171 19.13 -11.59 3.66
CA GLN A 171 20.02 -11.43 4.81
C GLN A 171 20.24 -12.74 5.57
N ILE A 172 19.31 -13.71 5.49
CA ILE A 172 19.37 -14.96 6.23
C ILE A 172 20.00 -16.08 5.38
N VAL A 173 19.57 -16.20 4.12
CA VAL A 173 19.95 -17.28 3.18
C VAL A 173 20.28 -16.69 1.79
N PRO A 174 21.37 -15.92 1.65
CA PRO A 174 21.69 -15.17 0.43
C PRO A 174 21.85 -16.06 -0.83
N ASP A 175 22.22 -17.32 -0.66
CA ASP A 175 22.47 -18.27 -1.75
C ASP A 175 21.20 -18.96 -2.26
N ALA A 176 20.05 -18.72 -1.60
CA ALA A 176 18.76 -19.30 -2.00
C ALA A 176 18.02 -18.43 -3.01
N ASP A 177 17.07 -19.02 -3.74
CA ASP A 177 16.09 -18.26 -4.52
C ASP A 177 15.11 -17.56 -3.57
N CYS A 178 15.54 -16.41 -3.02
CA CYS A 178 14.77 -15.63 -2.05
C CYS A 178 13.45 -15.09 -2.63
N GLU A 179 13.35 -14.94 -3.95
CA GLU A 179 12.12 -14.47 -4.58
C GLU A 179 11.07 -15.59 -4.56
N LEU A 180 11.41 -16.80 -4.99
CA LEU A 180 10.50 -17.95 -4.98
C LEU A 180 10.18 -18.37 -3.54
N LEU A 181 11.16 -18.38 -2.64
CA LEU A 181 10.93 -18.67 -1.22
C LEU A 181 9.97 -17.68 -0.57
N SER A 182 10.06 -16.38 -0.89
CA SER A 182 9.13 -15.39 -0.38
C SER A 182 7.69 -15.67 -0.82
N GLN A 183 7.48 -16.06 -2.07
CA GLN A 183 6.17 -16.46 -2.59
C GLN A 183 5.62 -17.70 -1.88
N THR A 184 6.47 -18.70 -1.67
CA THR A 184 6.10 -19.95 -0.99
C THR A 184 5.70 -19.69 0.47
N LEU A 185 6.48 -18.89 1.18
CA LEU A 185 6.16 -18.50 2.55
C LEU A 185 4.86 -17.73 2.64
N LEU A 186 4.66 -16.72 1.76
CA LEU A 186 3.43 -15.93 1.74
C LEU A 186 2.21 -16.74 1.34
N ALA A 187 2.35 -17.78 0.51
CA ALA A 187 1.26 -18.67 0.16
C ALA A 187 0.70 -19.42 1.39
N SER A 188 1.55 -19.76 2.36
CA SER A 188 1.11 -20.37 3.63
C SER A 188 0.32 -19.42 4.54
N LEU A 189 0.42 -18.11 4.28
CA LEU A 189 -0.29 -17.04 4.98
C LEU A 189 -1.51 -16.53 4.20
N ASP A 190 -1.94 -17.27 3.16
CA ASP A 190 -3.12 -16.89 2.36
C ASP A 190 -4.38 -16.89 3.23
N PRO A 191 -5.17 -15.80 3.20
CA PRO A 191 -6.36 -15.68 4.04
C PRO A 191 -7.40 -16.79 3.83
N ALA A 192 -7.55 -17.29 2.59
CA ALA A 192 -8.48 -18.37 2.31
C ALA A 192 -8.01 -19.70 2.93
N LEU A 193 -6.68 -19.96 2.93
CA LEU A 193 -6.10 -21.10 3.61
C LEU A 193 -6.28 -20.98 5.13
N ILE A 194 -5.97 -19.81 5.71
CA ILE A 194 -6.15 -19.56 7.15
C ILE A 194 -7.62 -19.77 7.54
N HIS A 195 -8.55 -19.27 6.73
CA HIS A 195 -9.97 -19.50 6.93
C HIS A 195 -10.32 -20.99 6.95
N HIS A 196 -9.90 -21.72 5.91
CA HIS A 196 -10.15 -23.15 5.83
C HIS A 196 -9.64 -23.88 7.08
N LEU A 197 -8.39 -23.61 7.47
CA LEU A 197 -7.78 -24.28 8.61
C LEU A 197 -8.45 -23.93 9.94
N THR A 198 -8.75 -22.65 10.19
CA THR A 198 -9.29 -22.19 11.47
C THR A 198 -10.81 -22.40 11.59
N ARG A 199 -11.60 -22.11 10.57
CA ARG A 199 -13.07 -22.18 10.63
C ARG A 199 -13.63 -23.51 10.18
N GLN A 200 -13.13 -24.12 9.10
CA GLN A 200 -13.65 -25.39 8.61
C GLN A 200 -12.98 -26.59 9.28
N ARG A 201 -11.65 -26.53 9.48
CA ARG A 201 -10.90 -27.60 10.14
C ARG A 201 -10.77 -27.43 11.65
N GLN A 202 -11.26 -26.35 12.22
CA GLN A 202 -11.25 -26.02 13.65
C GLN A 202 -9.83 -26.10 14.28
N MET A 203 -8.78 -25.78 13.48
CA MET A 203 -7.41 -25.75 14.00
C MET A 203 -7.21 -24.49 14.86
N PRO A 204 -6.63 -24.62 16.07
CA PRO A 204 -6.34 -23.45 16.90
C PRO A 204 -5.24 -22.59 16.27
N MET A 205 -5.33 -21.26 16.42
CA MET A 205 -4.33 -20.31 15.91
C MET A 205 -2.91 -20.62 16.38
N ALA A 206 -2.74 -21.03 17.62
CA ALA A 206 -1.44 -21.41 18.18
C ALA A 206 -0.75 -22.54 17.38
N ARG A 207 -1.53 -23.44 16.75
CA ARG A 207 -0.98 -24.49 15.89
C ARG A 207 -0.46 -23.90 14.56
N LEU A 208 -1.17 -22.93 13.99
CA LEU A 208 -0.72 -22.23 12.77
C LEU A 208 0.53 -21.41 13.04
N GLU A 209 0.58 -20.74 14.19
CA GLU A 209 1.73 -19.97 14.64
C GLU A 209 2.97 -20.88 14.79
N THR A 210 2.83 -22.02 15.48
CA THR A 210 3.90 -23.02 15.62
C THR A 210 4.37 -23.55 14.26
N ALA A 211 3.41 -23.87 13.36
CA ALA A 211 3.72 -24.34 12.02
C ALA A 211 4.46 -23.29 11.18
N TRP A 212 4.10 -22.01 11.32
CA TRP A 212 4.84 -20.92 10.68
C TRP A 212 6.29 -20.84 11.17
N VAL A 213 6.50 -20.86 12.50
CA VAL A 213 7.84 -20.78 13.09
C VAL A 213 8.70 -21.99 12.66
N ASP A 214 8.12 -23.20 12.62
CA ASP A 214 8.80 -24.42 12.15
C ASP A 214 9.12 -24.34 10.65
N LEU A 215 8.18 -23.87 9.81
CA LEU A 215 8.40 -23.66 8.39
C LEU A 215 9.57 -22.69 8.13
N VAL A 216 9.55 -21.53 8.80
CA VAL A 216 10.64 -20.56 8.70
C VAL A 216 11.97 -21.19 9.11
N ALA A 217 12.01 -21.94 10.22
CA ALA A 217 13.23 -22.60 10.67
C ALA A 217 13.77 -23.58 9.62
N ARG A 218 12.91 -24.38 8.98
CA ARG A 218 13.30 -25.35 7.96
C ARG A 218 13.82 -24.72 6.68
N VAL A 219 13.20 -23.64 6.21
CA VAL A 219 13.61 -22.96 4.96
C VAL A 219 14.84 -22.06 5.14
N THR A 220 15.14 -21.65 6.39
CA THR A 220 16.30 -20.82 6.72
C THR A 220 17.49 -21.62 7.27
N CYS A 221 17.32 -22.92 7.54
CA CYS A 221 18.47 -23.79 7.80
C CYS A 221 19.37 -23.80 6.57
N THR A 222 20.60 -23.35 6.73
CA THR A 222 21.63 -23.49 5.70
C THR A 222 21.80 -24.96 5.40
N ARG A 223 21.53 -25.35 4.14
CA ARG A 223 21.80 -26.72 3.66
C ARG A 223 23.28 -27.00 3.90
N PRO A 224 23.65 -28.11 4.54
CA PRO A 224 25.06 -28.48 4.62
C PRO A 224 25.63 -28.56 3.19
N PRO A 225 26.87 -28.12 2.97
CA PRO A 225 27.50 -28.24 1.66
C PRO A 225 27.48 -29.69 1.22
N ALA A 226 27.08 -29.93 -0.03
CA ALA A 226 27.01 -31.24 -0.65
C ALA A 226 28.42 -31.81 -0.82
#